data_0bc9427f6374c565a54c0eb11117989d
#
_entry.id   0bc9427f6374c565a54c0eb11117989d
#
_cell.length_a   1.000
_cell.length_b   1.000
_cell.length_c   1.000
_cell.angle_alpha   90.00
_cell.angle_beta   90.00
_cell.angle_gamma   90.00
#
_symmetry.space_group_name_H-M   'P 1'
#
loop_
_entity.id
_entity.type
_entity.pdbx_description
1 polymer ?
#
loop_
_entity_poly.entity_id
_entity_poly.type
_entity_poly.pdbx_seq_one_letter_code
_entity_poly.pdbx_strand_id
1 'polypeptide(L)'
;VTLFVEGRNAVLEALRSGVPGHTLLLSEDLQEAPSIQEIEMLAHSQNVPVRRVPKRILDQRSERGAHQGVILHAEEYRFTSLSRIISEVGDAPHCLIIALDQVTDPGNLGAIARSAEVFGAKALLVPKRRTAAIGPAAYKSSAGALAWIPVVQDNLARGLDSLKKAGFWVGGADASAKASAWEAPLEGRLVLVFGSEGKGLSRLVREKCDFLV
;
A
#
# COMPACT_ATOMS: atom_id res chain seq x y z
N VAL A 1 -12.18 -6.20 11.64
CA VAL A 1 -12.72 -5.84 10.31
C VAL A 1 -12.13 -6.80 9.31
N THR A 2 -12.94 -7.46 8.53
CA THR A 2 -12.56 -8.46 7.54
C THR A 2 -12.04 -7.76 6.27
N LEU A 3 -10.91 -8.20 5.72
CA LEU A 3 -10.39 -7.69 4.46
C LEU A 3 -10.96 -8.52 3.29
N PHE A 4 -11.62 -7.86 2.34
CA PHE A 4 -11.99 -8.45 1.06
C PHE A 4 -11.10 -7.88 -0.04
N VAL A 5 -10.22 -8.72 -0.59
CA VAL A 5 -9.42 -8.36 -1.75
C VAL A 5 -10.20 -8.74 -3.00
N GLU A 6 -10.53 -7.80 -3.86
CA GLU A 6 -11.40 -8.01 -5.02
C GLU A 6 -10.72 -7.68 -6.35
N GLY A 7 -11.00 -8.50 -7.35
CA GLY A 7 -10.42 -8.42 -8.69
C GLY A 7 -9.24 -9.39 -8.89
N ARG A 8 -9.11 -9.86 -10.14
CA ARG A 8 -8.18 -10.94 -10.50
C ARG A 8 -6.73 -10.63 -10.13
N ASN A 9 -6.24 -9.47 -10.54
CA ASN A 9 -4.83 -9.08 -10.29
C ASN A 9 -4.55 -8.86 -8.81
N ALA A 10 -5.45 -8.17 -8.10
CA ALA A 10 -5.26 -7.91 -6.68
C ALA A 10 -5.26 -9.21 -5.85
N VAL A 11 -6.16 -10.15 -6.17
CA VAL A 11 -6.21 -11.46 -5.51
C VAL A 11 -4.99 -12.30 -5.85
N LEU A 12 -4.55 -12.29 -7.12
CA LEU A 12 -3.37 -13.01 -7.56
C LEU A 12 -2.12 -12.54 -6.79
N GLU A 13 -1.90 -11.22 -6.71
CA GLU A 13 -0.76 -10.66 -5.98
C GLU A 13 -0.87 -10.86 -4.47
N ALA A 14 -2.07 -10.78 -3.90
CA ALA A 14 -2.26 -11.09 -2.47
C ALA A 14 -1.86 -12.55 -2.16
N LEU A 15 -2.26 -13.50 -2.99
CA LEU A 15 -1.87 -14.91 -2.82
C LEU A 15 -0.38 -15.12 -3.06
N ARG A 16 0.22 -14.51 -4.11
CA ARG A 16 1.67 -14.58 -4.37
C ARG A 16 2.52 -14.07 -3.21
N SER A 17 2.05 -13.01 -2.55
CA SER A 17 2.74 -12.44 -1.37
C SER A 17 2.49 -13.20 -0.06
N GLY A 18 1.66 -14.24 -0.09
CA GLY A 18 1.35 -15.03 1.10
C GLY A 18 0.42 -14.32 2.09
N VAL A 19 -0.44 -13.39 1.63
CA VAL A 19 -1.50 -12.82 2.48
C VAL A 19 -2.41 -13.93 2.99
N PRO A 20 -2.57 -14.12 4.31
CA PRO A 20 -3.37 -15.21 4.85
C PRO A 20 -4.84 -15.07 4.43
N GLY A 21 -5.34 -16.06 3.69
CA GLY A 21 -6.72 -16.10 3.22
C GLY A 21 -7.59 -17.04 4.05
N HIS A 22 -8.81 -16.61 4.34
CA HIS A 22 -9.83 -17.46 4.98
C HIS A 22 -10.65 -18.25 3.96
N THR A 23 -10.96 -17.63 2.80
CA THR A 23 -11.73 -18.27 1.73
C THR A 23 -11.55 -17.48 0.42
N LEU A 24 -11.33 -18.20 -0.66
CA LEU A 24 -11.42 -17.66 -2.02
C LEU A 24 -12.81 -17.91 -2.58
N LEU A 25 -13.49 -16.85 -3.01
CA LEU A 25 -14.78 -16.91 -3.67
C LEU A 25 -14.61 -16.66 -5.17
N LEU A 26 -15.11 -17.57 -5.97
CA LEU A 26 -15.16 -17.48 -7.43
C LEU A 26 -16.61 -17.49 -7.90
N SER A 27 -16.93 -16.68 -8.92
CA SER A 27 -18.25 -16.76 -9.55
C SER A 27 -18.41 -18.08 -10.28
N GLU A 28 -19.62 -18.68 -10.18
CA GLU A 28 -19.98 -19.88 -10.97
C GLU A 28 -19.90 -19.62 -12.48
N ASP A 29 -20.22 -18.39 -12.91
CA ASP A 29 -20.19 -17.98 -14.32
C ASP A 29 -18.78 -17.53 -14.78
N LEU A 30 -17.76 -17.71 -13.95
CA LEU A 30 -16.42 -17.26 -14.27
C LEU A 30 -15.81 -18.13 -15.37
N GLN A 31 -15.44 -17.49 -16.49
CA GLN A 31 -14.75 -18.17 -17.57
C GLN A 31 -13.34 -18.56 -17.15
N GLU A 32 -12.92 -19.75 -17.55
CA GLU A 32 -11.56 -20.21 -17.36
C GLU A 32 -10.57 -19.29 -18.06
N ALA A 33 -9.51 -18.93 -17.34
CA ALA A 33 -8.41 -18.13 -17.84
C ALA A 33 -7.13 -18.53 -17.11
N PRO A 34 -5.95 -18.36 -17.71
CA PRO A 34 -4.68 -18.70 -17.05
C PRO A 34 -4.52 -18.06 -15.67
N SER A 35 -4.96 -16.81 -15.51
CA SER A 35 -4.93 -16.10 -14.22
C SER A 35 -5.83 -16.73 -13.16
N ILE A 36 -6.97 -17.34 -13.54
CA ILE A 36 -7.87 -18.02 -12.62
C ILE A 36 -7.28 -19.34 -12.17
N GLN A 37 -6.71 -20.10 -13.09
CA GLN A 37 -6.02 -21.35 -12.77
C GLN A 37 -4.86 -21.12 -11.80
N GLU A 38 -4.06 -20.06 -12.01
CA GLU A 38 -2.99 -19.69 -11.11
C GLU A 38 -3.51 -19.27 -9.72
N ILE A 39 -4.59 -18.48 -9.65
CA ILE A 39 -5.25 -18.10 -8.38
C ILE A 39 -5.71 -19.36 -7.62
N GLU A 40 -6.38 -20.30 -8.28
CA GLU A 40 -6.85 -21.55 -7.66
C GLU A 40 -5.66 -22.38 -7.17
N MET A 41 -4.60 -22.52 -7.97
CA MET A 41 -3.39 -23.27 -7.61
C MET A 41 -2.69 -22.66 -6.36
N LEU A 42 -2.55 -21.32 -6.32
CA LEU A 42 -1.95 -20.62 -5.18
C LEU A 42 -2.83 -20.74 -3.92
N ALA A 43 -4.16 -20.61 -4.06
CA ALA A 43 -5.08 -20.82 -2.95
C ALA A 43 -4.96 -22.23 -2.36
N HIS A 44 -4.91 -23.25 -3.21
CA HIS A 44 -4.72 -24.64 -2.79
C HIS A 44 -3.36 -24.84 -2.09
N SER A 45 -2.27 -24.30 -2.62
CA SER A 45 -0.94 -24.41 -2.02
C SER A 45 -0.84 -23.78 -0.64
N GLN A 46 -1.67 -22.77 -0.36
CA GLN A 46 -1.75 -22.08 0.93
C GLN A 46 -2.88 -22.59 1.83
N ASN A 47 -3.54 -23.69 1.45
CA ASN A 47 -4.69 -24.25 2.17
C ASN A 47 -5.86 -23.26 2.32
N VAL A 48 -6.04 -22.34 1.38
CA VAL A 48 -7.19 -21.42 1.34
C VAL A 48 -8.36 -22.14 0.68
N PRO A 49 -9.48 -22.35 1.37
CA PRO A 49 -10.67 -22.99 0.80
C PRO A 49 -11.21 -22.20 -0.40
N VAL A 50 -11.40 -22.88 -1.52
CA VAL A 50 -12.01 -22.29 -2.75
C VAL A 50 -13.49 -22.65 -2.78
N ARG A 51 -14.36 -21.66 -3.00
CA ARG A 51 -15.81 -21.83 -3.13
C ARG A 51 -16.30 -21.14 -4.38
N ARG A 52 -17.00 -21.87 -5.24
CA ARG A 52 -17.76 -21.30 -6.35
C ARG A 52 -19.14 -20.91 -5.85
N VAL A 53 -19.54 -19.68 -6.13
CA VAL A 53 -20.79 -19.09 -5.64
C VAL A 53 -21.49 -18.30 -6.75
N PRO A 54 -22.82 -18.17 -6.72
CA PRO A 54 -23.52 -17.29 -7.65
C PRO A 54 -22.98 -15.85 -7.59
N LYS A 55 -22.88 -15.18 -8.74
CA LYS A 55 -22.35 -13.83 -8.89
C LYS A 55 -22.93 -12.83 -7.88
N ARG A 56 -24.24 -12.94 -7.59
CA ARG A 56 -24.93 -12.11 -6.60
C ARG A 56 -24.30 -12.11 -5.21
N ILE A 57 -23.64 -13.21 -4.83
CA ILE A 57 -22.96 -13.30 -3.52
C ILE A 57 -21.68 -12.46 -3.52
N LEU A 58 -20.98 -12.40 -4.66
CA LEU A 58 -19.83 -11.54 -4.83
C LEU A 58 -20.27 -10.06 -4.87
N ASP A 59 -21.35 -9.75 -5.61
CA ASP A 59 -21.91 -8.39 -5.71
C ASP A 59 -22.30 -7.83 -4.32
N GLN A 60 -22.86 -8.67 -3.42
CA GLN A 60 -23.21 -8.28 -2.06
C GLN A 60 -22.02 -7.99 -1.15
N ARG A 61 -20.85 -8.56 -1.45
CA ARG A 61 -19.63 -8.39 -0.65
C ARG A 61 -18.68 -7.36 -1.24
N SER A 62 -18.84 -7.04 -2.51
CA SER A 62 -18.05 -6.05 -3.21
C SER A 62 -18.52 -4.63 -2.88
N GLU A 63 -17.60 -3.75 -2.52
CA GLU A 63 -17.92 -2.35 -2.25
C GLU A 63 -18.26 -1.56 -3.52
N ARG A 64 -17.76 -1.98 -4.67
CA ARG A 64 -17.85 -1.23 -5.93
C ARG A 64 -18.31 -2.04 -7.14
N GLY A 65 -18.75 -3.28 -6.96
CA GLY A 65 -19.19 -4.17 -8.06
C GLY A 65 -18.09 -4.55 -9.05
N ALA A 66 -16.82 -4.36 -8.69
CA ALA A 66 -15.70 -4.51 -9.62
C ALA A 66 -14.79 -5.71 -9.29
N HIS A 67 -15.39 -6.77 -8.70
CA HIS A 67 -14.69 -7.98 -8.26
C HIS A 67 -14.21 -8.87 -9.42
N GLN A 68 -14.64 -8.66 -10.65
CA GLN A 68 -14.24 -9.47 -11.83
C GLN A 68 -14.45 -10.99 -11.64
N GLY A 69 -15.43 -11.37 -10.82
CA GLY A 69 -15.73 -12.77 -10.50
C GLY A 69 -14.85 -13.40 -9.43
N VAL A 70 -13.97 -12.63 -8.75
CA VAL A 70 -13.01 -13.16 -7.79
C VAL A 70 -12.95 -12.26 -6.55
N ILE A 71 -13.11 -12.84 -5.36
CA ILE A 71 -12.91 -12.18 -4.06
C ILE A 71 -12.14 -13.11 -3.12
N LEU A 72 -11.04 -12.63 -2.55
CA LEU A 72 -10.36 -13.30 -1.46
C LEU A 72 -10.81 -12.66 -0.13
N HIS A 73 -11.40 -13.46 0.74
CA HIS A 73 -11.62 -13.13 2.13
C HIS A 73 -10.31 -13.38 2.88
N ALA A 74 -9.64 -12.33 3.32
CA ALA A 74 -8.31 -12.38 3.92
C ALA A 74 -8.30 -11.84 5.35
N GLU A 75 -7.22 -12.07 6.07
CA GLU A 75 -6.94 -11.41 7.35
C GLU A 75 -6.81 -9.89 7.17
N GLU A 76 -7.04 -9.16 8.25
CA GLU A 76 -6.79 -7.72 8.27
C GLU A 76 -5.33 -7.40 7.92
N TYR A 77 -5.14 -6.25 7.30
CA TYR A 77 -3.80 -5.79 6.97
C TYR A 77 -2.94 -5.64 8.24
N ARG A 78 -1.78 -6.26 8.25
CA ARG A 78 -0.84 -6.21 9.36
C ARG A 78 0.19 -5.12 9.14
N PHE A 79 0.06 -4.02 9.88
CA PHE A 79 1.05 -2.95 9.88
C PHE A 79 2.38 -3.40 10.47
N THR A 80 3.47 -2.92 9.87
CA THR A 80 4.83 -3.13 10.36
C THR A 80 5.24 -1.98 11.28
N SER A 81 6.15 -2.21 12.22
CA SER A 81 6.71 -1.14 13.05
C SER A 81 7.83 -0.38 12.32
N LEU A 82 7.94 0.94 12.59
CA LEU A 82 9.00 1.75 12.01
C LEU A 82 10.39 1.27 12.45
N SER A 83 10.52 0.83 13.69
CA SER A 83 11.78 0.29 14.23
C SER A 83 12.25 -0.94 13.47
N ARG A 84 11.34 -1.81 13.05
CA ARG A 84 11.66 -2.97 12.22
C ARG A 84 12.18 -2.53 10.84
N ILE A 85 11.53 -1.58 10.19
CA ILE A 85 11.98 -1.05 8.89
C ILE A 85 13.38 -0.45 9.01
N ILE A 86 13.64 0.38 10.03
CA ILE A 86 14.95 0.97 10.28
C ILE A 86 16.01 -0.11 10.50
N SER A 87 15.71 -1.13 11.29
CA SER A 87 16.61 -2.26 11.53
C SER A 87 16.90 -3.06 10.27
N GLU A 88 15.90 -3.31 9.42
CA GLU A 88 16.07 -4.02 8.15
C GLU A 88 16.86 -3.22 7.11
N VAL A 89 16.78 -1.89 7.14
CA VAL A 89 17.61 -1.01 6.30
C VAL A 89 19.10 -1.09 6.71
N GLY A 90 19.36 -1.21 8.03
CA GLY A 90 20.73 -1.32 8.54
C GLY A 90 21.61 -0.19 8.02
N ASP A 91 22.77 -0.52 7.47
CA ASP A 91 23.75 0.41 6.92
C ASP A 91 23.65 0.58 5.39
N ALA A 92 22.55 0.16 4.76
CA ALA A 92 22.36 0.32 3.32
C ALA A 92 22.57 1.79 2.90
N PRO A 93 23.40 2.08 1.89
CA PRO A 93 23.72 3.45 1.49
C PRO A 93 22.54 4.15 0.80
N HIS A 94 21.64 3.39 0.20
CA HIS A 94 20.44 3.91 -0.49
C HIS A 94 19.20 3.23 0.04
N CYS A 95 18.18 4.02 0.35
CA CYS A 95 16.86 3.51 0.74
C CYS A 95 15.81 4.60 0.53
N LEU A 96 14.71 4.24 -0.11
CA LEU A 96 13.56 5.11 -0.27
C LEU A 96 12.43 4.67 0.66
N ILE A 97 11.85 5.62 1.39
CA ILE A 97 10.61 5.46 2.13
C ILE A 97 9.62 6.53 1.64
N ILE A 98 8.40 6.15 1.40
CA ILE A 98 7.33 7.10 1.04
C ILE A 98 6.49 7.37 2.28
N ALA A 99 6.30 8.64 2.61
CA ALA A 99 5.44 9.07 3.70
C ALA A 99 4.21 9.81 3.15
N LEU A 100 3.03 9.54 3.72
CA LEU A 100 1.76 10.11 3.25
C LEU A 100 1.15 10.97 4.35
N ASP A 101 0.99 12.27 4.11
CA ASP A 101 0.37 13.19 5.06
C ASP A 101 -1.09 13.48 4.67
N GLN A 102 -2.02 12.89 5.40
CA GLN A 102 -3.47 13.08 5.24
C GLN A 102 -4.00 12.66 3.84
N VAL A 103 -3.43 11.62 3.26
CA VAL A 103 -4.01 10.96 2.07
C VAL A 103 -5.16 10.08 2.54
N THR A 104 -6.40 10.54 2.35
CA THR A 104 -7.62 9.90 2.88
C THR A 104 -8.40 9.12 1.84
N ASP A 105 -8.10 9.29 0.57
CA ASP A 105 -8.70 8.49 -0.51
C ASP A 105 -7.96 7.16 -0.69
N PRO A 106 -8.66 5.99 -0.61
CA PRO A 106 -8.04 4.69 -0.80
C PRO A 106 -7.50 4.47 -2.22
N GLY A 107 -8.09 5.13 -3.23
CA GLY A 107 -7.60 5.08 -4.60
C GLY A 107 -6.22 5.70 -4.72
N ASN A 108 -6.04 6.89 -4.13
CA ASN A 108 -4.76 7.59 -4.12
C ASN A 108 -3.70 6.83 -3.31
N LEU A 109 -4.07 6.30 -2.14
CA LEU A 109 -3.16 5.46 -1.34
C LEU A 109 -2.67 4.26 -2.15
N GLY A 110 -3.57 3.54 -2.82
CA GLY A 110 -3.20 2.39 -3.63
C GLY A 110 -2.35 2.77 -4.85
N ALA A 111 -2.66 3.85 -5.55
CA ALA A 111 -1.87 4.34 -6.68
C ALA A 111 -0.44 4.72 -6.26
N ILE A 112 -0.30 5.39 -5.11
CA ILE A 112 1.03 5.72 -4.55
C ILE A 112 1.76 4.45 -4.13
N ALA A 113 1.09 3.50 -3.48
CA ALA A 113 1.68 2.23 -3.09
C ALA A 113 2.24 1.46 -4.29
N ARG A 114 1.49 1.42 -5.40
CA ARG A 114 1.92 0.82 -6.65
C ARG A 114 3.17 1.49 -7.22
N SER A 115 3.20 2.82 -7.26
CA SER A 115 4.38 3.56 -7.71
C SER A 115 5.56 3.35 -6.78
N ALA A 116 5.34 3.40 -5.47
CA ALA A 116 6.37 3.20 -4.47
C ALA A 116 7.04 1.83 -4.59
N GLU A 117 6.25 0.77 -4.80
CA GLU A 117 6.73 -0.60 -5.00
C GLU A 117 7.60 -0.69 -6.27
N VAL A 118 7.14 -0.16 -7.40
CA VAL A 118 7.89 -0.14 -8.67
C VAL A 118 9.23 0.60 -8.54
N PHE A 119 9.27 1.70 -7.79
CA PHE A 119 10.50 2.45 -7.51
C PHE A 119 11.35 1.85 -6.38
N GLY A 120 10.99 0.67 -5.87
CA GLY A 120 11.77 -0.04 -4.86
C GLY A 120 11.73 0.62 -3.48
N ALA A 121 10.67 1.37 -3.16
CA ALA A 121 10.53 1.92 -1.81
C ALA A 121 10.43 0.79 -0.77
N LYS A 122 11.18 0.92 0.32
CA LYS A 122 11.25 -0.09 1.39
C LYS A 122 9.97 -0.16 2.21
N ALA A 123 9.25 0.95 2.35
CA ALA A 123 8.00 1.00 3.11
C ALA A 123 7.18 2.25 2.76
N LEU A 124 5.87 2.18 3.10
CA LEU A 124 5.02 3.36 3.23
C LEU A 124 4.90 3.73 4.71
N LEU A 125 4.99 5.02 5.05
CA LEU A 125 4.69 5.55 6.37
C LEU A 125 3.40 6.36 6.30
N VAL A 126 2.38 5.94 7.06
CA VAL A 126 1.07 6.61 7.09
C VAL A 126 0.71 7.04 8.51
N PRO A 127 -0.05 8.12 8.71
CA PRO A 127 -0.48 8.55 10.04
C PRO A 127 -1.53 7.59 10.63
N LYS A 128 -1.65 7.55 11.96
CA LYS A 128 -2.66 6.75 12.67
C LYS A 128 -4.09 7.25 12.45
N ARG A 129 -4.24 8.52 12.10
CA ARG A 129 -5.53 9.17 11.84
C ARG A 129 -5.44 9.99 10.57
N ARG A 130 -6.58 10.27 9.94
CA ARG A 130 -6.65 11.03 8.68
C ARG A 130 -5.82 10.37 7.57
N THR A 131 -5.94 9.06 7.45
CA THR A 131 -5.38 8.26 6.37
C THR A 131 -6.44 7.34 5.82
N ALA A 132 -6.29 6.93 4.57
CA ALA A 132 -7.15 5.94 3.96
C ALA A 132 -7.03 4.59 4.67
N ALA A 133 -8.12 3.86 4.75
CA ALA A 133 -8.08 2.47 5.18
C ALA A 133 -7.41 1.59 4.12
N ILE A 134 -6.60 0.62 4.57
CA ILE A 134 -6.09 -0.42 3.69
C ILE A 134 -7.17 -1.51 3.58
N GLY A 135 -8.07 -1.30 2.65
CA GLY A 135 -9.20 -2.17 2.37
C GLY A 135 -9.29 -2.52 0.88
N PRO A 136 -10.42 -3.10 0.43
CA PRO A 136 -10.61 -3.58 -0.95
C PRO A 136 -10.30 -2.53 -2.01
N ALA A 137 -10.71 -1.28 -1.78
CA ALA A 137 -10.48 -0.19 -2.72
C ALA A 137 -8.99 0.16 -2.89
N ALA A 138 -8.22 0.19 -1.78
CA ALA A 138 -6.78 0.43 -1.82
C ALA A 138 -6.02 -0.75 -2.46
N TYR A 139 -6.37 -2.00 -2.12
CA TYR A 139 -5.78 -3.17 -2.76
C TYR A 139 -6.01 -3.19 -4.27
N LYS A 140 -7.23 -2.87 -4.70
CA LYS A 140 -7.56 -2.81 -6.12
C LYS A 140 -6.78 -1.73 -6.85
N SER A 141 -6.73 -0.51 -6.32
CA SER A 141 -6.00 0.60 -6.95
C SER A 141 -4.49 0.41 -6.95
N SER A 142 -3.97 -0.32 -5.96
CA SER A 142 -2.55 -0.71 -5.91
C SER A 142 -2.19 -1.84 -6.88
N ALA A 143 -3.17 -2.47 -7.55
CA ALA A 143 -2.99 -3.69 -8.35
C ALA A 143 -2.24 -4.80 -7.58
N GLY A 144 -2.42 -4.85 -6.25
CA GLY A 144 -1.79 -5.82 -5.35
C GLY A 144 -0.48 -5.37 -4.70
N ALA A 145 0.09 -4.23 -5.08
CA ALA A 145 1.36 -3.74 -4.51
C ALA A 145 1.35 -3.62 -2.97
N LEU A 146 0.19 -3.35 -2.37
CA LEU A 146 0.01 -3.32 -0.91
C LEU A 146 0.25 -4.67 -0.22
N ALA A 147 0.28 -5.77 -0.96
CA ALA A 147 0.66 -7.07 -0.44
C ALA A 147 2.19 -7.23 -0.32
N TRP A 148 2.96 -6.45 -1.05
CA TRP A 148 4.42 -6.53 -1.13
C TRP A 148 5.13 -5.43 -0.35
N ILE A 149 4.63 -4.18 -0.44
CA ILE A 149 5.25 -3.05 0.25
C ILE A 149 4.76 -2.96 1.70
N PRO A 150 5.64 -3.04 2.70
CA PRO A 150 5.26 -2.87 4.10
C PRO A 150 4.66 -1.49 4.37
N VAL A 151 3.56 -1.44 5.11
CA VAL A 151 3.00 -0.16 5.59
C VAL A 151 3.22 -0.02 7.08
N VAL A 152 3.83 1.08 7.46
CA VAL A 152 4.03 1.51 8.84
C VAL A 152 2.95 2.52 9.21
N GLN A 153 2.22 2.28 10.29
CA GLN A 153 1.24 3.22 10.81
C GLN A 153 1.75 3.83 12.13
N ASP A 154 2.17 5.11 12.11
CA ASP A 154 2.67 5.80 13.31
C ASP A 154 2.28 7.28 13.34
N ASN A 155 2.69 8.01 14.38
CA ASN A 155 2.67 9.47 14.36
C ASN A 155 3.68 9.96 13.32
N LEU A 156 3.20 10.64 12.28
CA LEU A 156 4.02 10.98 11.12
C LEU A 156 5.21 11.86 11.51
N ALA A 157 4.99 12.93 12.28
CA ALA A 157 6.06 13.84 12.69
C ALA A 157 7.15 13.12 13.51
N ARG A 158 6.73 12.28 14.48
CA ARG A 158 7.66 11.47 15.27
C ARG A 158 8.38 10.43 14.42
N GLY A 159 7.67 9.82 13.45
CA GLY A 159 8.26 8.86 12.51
C GLY A 159 9.35 9.51 11.65
N LEU A 160 9.10 10.71 11.13
CA LEU A 160 10.10 11.49 10.39
C LEU A 160 11.33 11.82 11.25
N ASP A 161 11.13 12.26 12.52
CA ASP A 161 12.25 12.50 13.45
C ASP A 161 13.07 11.22 13.70
N SER A 162 12.42 10.07 13.81
CA SER A 162 13.12 8.79 14.00
C SER A 162 13.93 8.38 12.75
N LEU A 163 13.39 8.61 11.56
CA LEU A 163 14.09 8.36 10.30
C LEU A 163 15.28 9.30 10.10
N LYS A 164 15.14 10.59 10.45
CA LYS A 164 16.26 11.54 10.43
C LYS A 164 17.40 11.11 11.37
N LYS A 165 17.08 10.62 12.58
CA LYS A 165 18.07 10.04 13.50
C LYS A 165 18.76 8.80 12.94
N ALA A 166 18.06 8.04 12.05
CA ALA A 166 18.59 6.90 11.33
C ALA A 166 19.32 7.29 10.03
N GLY A 167 19.60 8.57 9.79
CA GLY A 167 20.39 9.06 8.68
C GLY A 167 19.59 9.29 7.38
N PHE A 168 18.27 9.39 7.46
CA PHE A 168 17.45 9.74 6.28
C PHE A 168 17.31 11.25 6.12
N TRP A 169 17.36 11.72 4.88
CA TRP A 169 16.90 13.04 4.48
C TRP A 169 15.40 13.00 4.23
N VAL A 170 14.72 14.09 4.53
CA VAL A 170 13.26 14.20 4.37
C VAL A 170 12.95 15.27 3.35
N GLY A 171 12.49 14.87 2.17
CA GLY A 171 12.00 15.76 1.11
C GLY A 171 10.47 15.82 1.11
N GLY A 172 9.90 17.00 1.00
CA GLY A 172 8.45 17.18 0.90
C GLY A 172 8.03 17.61 -0.49
N ALA A 173 7.04 16.91 -1.09
CA ALA A 173 6.39 17.36 -2.31
C ALA A 173 5.38 18.47 -1.99
N ASP A 174 5.67 19.68 -2.43
CA ASP A 174 4.89 20.90 -2.11
C ASP A 174 4.78 21.80 -3.34
N ALA A 175 3.55 22.09 -3.78
CA ALA A 175 3.30 22.91 -4.95
C ALA A 175 3.85 24.35 -4.85
N SER A 176 4.20 24.82 -3.66
CA SER A 176 4.84 26.12 -3.44
C SER A 176 6.37 26.05 -3.39
N ALA A 177 6.97 24.88 -3.60
CA ALA A 177 8.41 24.73 -3.65
C ALA A 177 9.00 25.52 -4.82
N LYS A 178 10.19 26.09 -4.62
CA LYS A 178 10.90 26.83 -5.65
C LYS A 178 11.81 25.92 -6.48
N ALA A 179 12.33 24.86 -5.85
CA ALA A 179 13.17 23.87 -6.50
C ALA A 179 12.30 22.82 -7.22
N SER A 180 12.75 22.40 -8.39
CA SER A 180 12.14 21.25 -9.06
C SER A 180 12.69 19.94 -8.49
N ALA A 181 11.93 18.84 -8.64
CA ALA A 181 12.38 17.51 -8.21
C ALA A 181 13.69 17.09 -8.92
N TRP A 182 13.97 17.59 -10.10
CA TRP A 182 15.19 17.31 -10.87
C TRP A 182 16.46 17.95 -10.30
N GLU A 183 16.29 18.97 -9.46
CA GLU A 183 17.38 19.72 -8.81
C GLU A 183 17.57 19.33 -7.36
N ALA A 184 16.69 18.46 -6.85
CA ALA A 184 16.69 18.06 -5.45
C ALA A 184 17.67 16.93 -5.16
N PRO A 185 18.22 16.85 -3.92
CA PRO A 185 19.11 15.77 -3.50
C PRO A 185 18.31 14.48 -3.23
N LEU A 186 17.90 13.79 -4.30
CA LEU A 186 17.10 12.56 -4.25
C LEU A 186 17.95 11.30 -4.13
N GLU A 187 19.15 11.39 -3.59
CA GLU A 187 20.09 10.28 -3.45
C GLU A 187 20.21 9.81 -1.99
N GLY A 188 20.76 8.62 -1.80
CA GLY A 188 21.08 8.07 -0.49
C GLY A 188 19.83 7.56 0.24
N ARG A 189 19.77 7.83 1.54
CA ARG A 189 18.61 7.47 2.39
C ARG A 189 17.60 8.59 2.37
N LEU A 190 16.46 8.36 1.75
CA LEU A 190 15.48 9.38 1.45
C LEU A 190 14.09 8.99 1.94
N VAL A 191 13.42 9.93 2.57
CA VAL A 191 11.96 9.92 2.78
C VAL A 191 11.33 10.96 1.88
N LEU A 192 10.46 10.56 0.96
CA LEU A 192 9.62 11.48 0.20
C LEU A 192 8.24 11.56 0.84
N VAL A 193 7.82 12.76 1.20
CA VAL A 193 6.54 13.03 1.84
C VAL A 193 5.58 13.64 0.83
N PHE A 194 4.44 12.99 0.66
CA PHE A 194 3.33 13.48 -0.16
C PHE A 194 2.17 13.92 0.72
N GLY A 195 1.66 15.11 0.50
CA GLY A 195 0.52 15.66 1.20
C GLY A 195 -0.82 15.26 0.60
N SER A 196 -1.90 15.74 1.23
CA SER A 196 -3.25 15.55 0.73
C SER A 196 -3.50 16.33 -0.57
N GLU A 197 -4.37 15.78 -1.43
CA GLU A 197 -4.87 16.48 -2.60
C GLU A 197 -5.54 17.81 -2.19
N GLY A 198 -5.11 18.91 -2.74
CA GLY A 198 -5.63 20.26 -2.49
C GLY A 198 -5.05 21.01 -1.29
N LYS A 199 -4.68 20.36 -0.17
CA LYS A 199 -4.08 21.05 1.00
C LYS A 199 -2.56 20.87 1.10
N GLY A 200 -1.99 19.92 0.34
CA GLY A 200 -0.57 19.62 0.41
C GLY A 200 -0.15 19.08 1.78
N LEU A 201 1.05 19.41 2.18
CA LEU A 201 1.64 19.01 3.46
C LEU A 201 1.04 19.81 4.62
N SER A 202 0.75 19.15 5.74
CA SER A 202 0.40 19.85 6.97
C SER A 202 1.61 20.66 7.49
N ARG A 203 1.33 21.78 8.20
CA ARG A 203 2.37 22.68 8.71
C ARG A 203 3.46 21.94 9.48
N LEU A 204 3.09 21.07 10.40
CA LEU A 204 4.05 20.33 11.23
C LEU A 204 4.92 19.38 10.40
N VAL A 205 4.35 18.69 9.42
CA VAL A 205 5.09 17.77 8.54
C VAL A 205 6.03 18.57 7.63
N ARG A 206 5.57 19.69 7.08
CA ARG A 206 6.39 20.60 6.27
C ARG A 206 7.60 21.13 7.04
N GLU A 207 7.43 21.50 8.33
CA GLU A 207 8.52 21.94 9.21
C GLU A 207 9.55 20.83 9.49
N LYS A 208 9.17 19.55 9.30
CA LYS A 208 10.07 18.39 9.44
C LYS A 208 10.86 18.06 8.18
N CYS A 209 10.44 18.58 7.03
CA CYS A 209 11.19 18.38 5.79
C CYS A 209 12.50 19.15 5.79
N ASP A 210 13.57 18.53 5.27
CA ASP A 210 14.87 19.16 5.12
C ASP A 210 14.90 20.03 3.85
N PHE A 211 14.10 19.64 2.84
CA PHE A 211 13.89 20.39 1.61
C PHE A 211 12.48 20.15 1.06
N LEU A 212 12.06 21.04 0.16
CA LEU A 212 10.79 20.95 -0.56
C LEU A 212 11.05 20.97 -2.08
N VAL A 213 10.25 20.16 -2.81
CA VAL A 213 10.26 20.04 -4.27
C VAL A 213 8.86 20.12 -4.85
#